data_7ee8c5952b7d03858ee73965f53b58a1
#
_entry.id   7ee8c5952b7d03858ee73965f53b58a1
#
_cell.length_a   1.000
_cell.length_b   1.000
_cell.length_c   1.000
_cell.angle_alpha   90.00
_cell.angle_beta   90.00
_cell.angle_gamma   90.00
#
_symmetry.space_group_name_H-M   'P 1'
#
loop_
_entity.id
_entity.type
_entity.pdbx_description
1 polymer ?
#
loop_
_entity_poly.entity_id
_entity_poly.type
_entity_poly.pdbx_seq_one_letter_code
_entity_poly.pdbx_strand_id
1 'polypeptide(L)'
;MKDRERFSDRKQPISIYETSLSKWKNAAELVKYLKNLKYTHVELHPVMEYLDDEAGEYSTFAYYAPDRRFGTPADFQNLVNELHKENIGVILDWTPSHFPRTEGGLEQFDGTPLYENPDPSMAIHPMWGTLLFNFESPMVKDFLLANAFYWLEFYHADGLRLDDVDSMLYLDFGREYGQWRPNIYGTNENLAAVELLKHLNSILAKKLPGTIT
;
A
#
# COMPACT_ATOMS: atom_id res chain seq x y z
N MET A 1 9.20 -13.88 13.85
CA MET A 1 7.99 -13.98 13.00
C MET A 1 7.02 -15.12 13.37
N LYS A 2 7.15 -15.74 14.50
CA LYS A 2 6.23 -16.85 14.90
C LYS A 2 4.86 -16.39 15.40
N ASP A 3 4.62 -15.07 15.54
CA ASP A 3 3.48 -14.55 16.30
C ASP A 3 2.53 -13.61 15.53
N ARG A 4 2.64 -13.50 14.19
CA ARG A 4 1.70 -12.67 13.42
C ARG A 4 0.26 -13.16 13.53
N GLU A 5 0.06 -14.47 13.63
CA GLU A 5 -1.27 -15.08 13.78
C GLU A 5 -2.01 -14.59 15.03
N ARG A 6 -1.30 -14.11 16.07
CA ARG A 6 -1.93 -13.53 17.25
C ARG A 6 -2.72 -12.26 16.96
N PHE A 7 -2.34 -11.53 15.93
CA PHE A 7 -3.01 -10.29 15.52
C PHE A 7 -4.19 -10.53 14.56
N SER A 8 -4.32 -11.71 13.99
CA SER A 8 -5.37 -12.06 13.03
C SER A 8 -6.29 -13.18 13.51
N ASP A 9 -6.35 -13.44 14.82
CA ASP A 9 -7.27 -14.43 15.37
C ASP A 9 -8.72 -14.00 15.14
N ARG A 10 -9.36 -14.64 14.16
CA ARG A 10 -10.76 -14.37 13.76
C ARG A 10 -11.79 -14.63 14.89
N LYS A 11 -11.38 -15.20 15.99
CA LYS A 11 -12.24 -15.41 17.18
C LYS A 11 -12.24 -14.23 18.12
N GLN A 12 -11.36 -13.27 17.92
CA GLN A 12 -11.27 -12.06 18.72
C GLN A 12 -11.74 -10.85 17.90
N PRO A 13 -12.41 -9.87 18.53
CA PRO A 13 -12.76 -8.63 17.85
C PRO A 13 -11.50 -7.84 17.49
N ILE A 14 -11.49 -7.26 16.29
CA ILE A 14 -10.45 -6.35 15.83
C ILE A 14 -10.98 -4.91 15.99
N SER A 15 -10.19 -4.05 16.66
CA SER A 15 -10.44 -2.63 16.80
C SER A 15 -9.21 -1.89 16.29
N ILE A 16 -9.38 -1.10 15.23
CA ILE A 16 -8.32 -0.42 14.50
C ILE A 16 -8.39 1.08 14.82
N TYR A 17 -7.25 1.68 15.10
CA TYR A 17 -7.07 3.12 15.21
C TYR A 17 -6.27 3.62 14.02
N GLU A 18 -6.89 4.39 13.15
CA GLU A 18 -6.27 5.00 12.00
C GLU A 18 -5.62 6.33 12.38
N THR A 19 -4.37 6.55 11.98
CA THR A 19 -3.64 7.76 12.28
C THR A 19 -2.46 8.01 11.35
N SER A 20 -2.10 9.28 11.17
CA SER A 20 -0.80 9.68 10.64
C SER A 20 0.17 10.01 11.79
N LEU A 21 1.46 9.86 11.55
CA LEU A 21 2.50 10.18 12.52
C LEU A 21 3.48 11.19 11.92
N SER A 22 3.66 12.30 12.59
CA SER A 22 4.66 13.30 12.18
C SER A 22 6.10 12.90 12.51
N LYS A 23 6.30 11.97 13.46
CA LYS A 23 7.62 11.42 13.83
C LYS A 23 7.49 10.05 14.48
N TRP A 24 8.28 9.08 14.01
CA TRP A 24 8.25 7.72 14.56
C TRP A 24 8.86 7.61 15.97
N LYS A 25 9.69 8.59 16.37
CA LYS A 25 10.24 8.65 17.74
C LYS A 25 9.18 8.86 18.82
N ASN A 26 7.98 9.29 18.47
CA ASN A 26 6.86 9.47 19.40
C ASN A 26 6.11 8.17 19.70
N ALA A 27 6.68 7.01 19.38
CA ALA A 27 6.10 5.69 19.59
C ALA A 27 5.49 5.49 20.98
N ALA A 28 6.19 5.91 22.02
CA ALA A 28 5.75 5.70 23.41
C ALA A 28 4.41 6.38 23.75
N GLU A 29 4.15 7.56 23.19
CA GLU A 29 2.89 8.29 23.40
C GLU A 29 1.74 7.57 22.68
N LEU A 30 1.95 7.18 21.42
CA LEU A 30 0.97 6.45 20.64
C LEU A 30 0.64 5.12 21.32
N VAL A 31 1.64 4.34 21.68
CA VAL A 31 1.47 3.03 22.35
C VAL A 31 0.66 3.18 23.63
N LYS A 32 0.99 4.16 24.48
CA LYS A 32 0.24 4.45 25.70
C LYS A 32 -1.21 4.82 25.43
N TYR A 33 -1.45 5.64 24.40
CA TYR A 33 -2.79 6.04 24.00
C TYR A 33 -3.63 4.84 23.55
N LEU A 34 -3.12 4.05 22.62
CA LEU A 34 -3.80 2.89 22.07
C LEU A 34 -4.13 1.84 23.15
N LYS A 35 -3.17 1.59 24.06
CA LYS A 35 -3.33 0.68 25.18
C LYS A 35 -4.45 1.13 26.14
N ASN A 36 -4.50 2.41 26.47
CA ASN A 36 -5.52 2.96 27.36
C ASN A 36 -6.93 2.83 26.76
N LEU A 37 -7.05 2.95 25.44
CA LEU A 37 -8.32 2.84 24.72
C LEU A 37 -8.63 1.40 24.26
N LYS A 38 -7.71 0.45 24.52
CA LYS A 38 -7.85 -0.98 24.19
C LYS A 38 -7.99 -1.27 22.69
N TYR A 39 -7.35 -0.48 21.84
CA TYR A 39 -7.23 -0.82 20.44
C TYR A 39 -6.34 -2.04 20.27
N THR A 40 -6.70 -2.90 19.31
CA THR A 40 -5.94 -4.11 18.98
C THR A 40 -4.94 -3.86 17.86
N HIS A 41 -5.20 -2.89 17.01
CA HIS A 41 -4.36 -2.52 15.86
C HIS A 41 -4.26 -1.02 15.72
N VAL A 42 -3.19 -0.60 15.10
CA VAL A 42 -3.05 0.74 14.51
C VAL A 42 -2.93 0.59 13.00
N GLU A 43 -3.64 1.44 12.27
CA GLU A 43 -3.47 1.66 10.84
C GLU A 43 -2.72 2.96 10.66
N LEU A 44 -1.54 2.86 10.06
CA LEU A 44 -0.70 4.01 9.78
C LEU A 44 -0.91 4.47 8.34
N HIS A 45 -1.24 5.73 8.17
CA HIS A 45 -1.20 6.41 6.87
C HIS A 45 0.12 6.15 6.18
N PRO A 46 0.24 6.32 4.84
CA PRO A 46 1.41 5.87 4.11
C PRO A 46 2.71 6.26 4.78
N VAL A 47 3.51 5.25 5.14
CA VAL A 47 4.82 5.40 5.76
C VAL A 47 5.95 5.45 4.74
N MET A 48 5.62 5.19 3.49
CA MET A 48 6.54 5.24 2.36
C MET A 48 6.83 6.68 2.00
N GLU A 49 8.05 6.95 1.53
CA GLU A 49 8.43 8.29 1.11
C GLU A 49 7.54 8.76 -0.03
N TYR A 50 6.86 9.90 0.17
CA TYR A 50 6.00 10.53 -0.82
C TYR A 50 6.65 11.80 -1.37
N LEU A 51 6.12 12.31 -2.50
CA LEU A 51 6.77 13.35 -3.29
C LEU A 51 7.02 14.62 -2.46
N ASP A 52 5.96 15.23 -1.96
CA ASP A 52 5.98 16.44 -1.13
C ASP A 52 4.63 16.63 -0.43
N ASP A 53 4.55 17.61 0.45
CA ASP A 53 3.36 17.88 1.25
C ASP A 53 2.19 18.42 0.42
N GLU A 54 2.45 19.03 -0.74
CA GLU A 54 1.42 19.52 -1.66
C GLU A 54 0.73 18.37 -2.39
N ALA A 55 1.51 17.36 -2.81
CA ALA A 55 1.00 16.14 -3.45
C ALA A 55 0.31 15.20 -2.45
N GLY A 56 0.63 15.32 -1.16
CA GLY A 56 0.06 14.52 -0.08
C GLY A 56 0.70 13.15 0.11
N GLU A 57 0.45 12.57 1.28
CA GLU A 57 1.09 11.32 1.73
C GLU A 57 0.76 10.08 0.91
N TYR A 58 -0.35 10.07 0.16
CA TYR A 58 -0.71 9.00 -0.77
C TYR A 58 -0.01 9.09 -2.13
N SER A 59 0.79 10.14 -2.35
CA SER A 59 1.61 10.30 -3.56
C SER A 59 2.97 9.60 -3.42
N THR A 60 2.93 8.28 -3.23
CA THR A 60 4.11 7.45 -2.96
C THR A 60 5.15 7.58 -4.07
N PHE A 61 6.33 8.12 -3.70
CA PHE A 61 7.46 8.33 -4.61
C PHE A 61 8.47 7.18 -4.53
N ALA A 62 8.83 6.76 -3.32
CA ALA A 62 9.79 5.70 -3.11
C ALA A 62 9.17 4.51 -2.36
N TYR A 63 8.69 3.52 -3.10
CA TYR A 63 7.94 2.36 -2.62
C TYR A 63 8.70 1.48 -1.60
N TYR A 64 10.02 1.51 -1.60
CA TYR A 64 10.88 0.69 -0.74
C TYR A 64 11.63 1.51 0.33
N ALA A 65 11.25 2.77 0.54
CA ALA A 65 11.86 3.63 1.54
C ALA A 65 10.83 4.16 2.52
N PRO A 66 11.05 4.02 3.83
CA PRO A 66 10.28 4.75 4.83
C PRO A 66 10.61 6.23 4.76
N ASP A 67 9.60 7.08 4.97
CA ASP A 67 9.73 8.51 4.80
C ASP A 67 10.73 9.13 5.78
N ARG A 68 11.81 9.70 5.24
CA ARG A 68 12.89 10.33 6.01
C ARG A 68 12.45 11.53 6.84
N ARG A 69 11.32 12.17 6.50
CA ARG A 69 10.77 13.31 7.26
C ARG A 69 10.30 12.91 8.65
N PHE A 70 9.86 11.66 8.81
CA PHE A 70 9.35 11.11 10.06
C PHE A 70 10.43 10.48 10.95
N GLY A 71 11.59 10.13 10.38
CA GLY A 71 12.69 9.51 11.10
C GLY A 71 13.54 8.59 10.23
N THR A 72 14.40 7.82 10.88
CA THR A 72 15.22 6.82 10.20
C THR A 72 14.47 5.48 10.03
N PRO A 73 14.90 4.60 9.13
CA PRO A 73 14.37 3.23 9.04
C PRO A 73 14.40 2.48 10.38
N ALA A 74 15.45 2.70 11.18
CA ALA A 74 15.56 2.10 12.52
C ALA A 74 14.52 2.66 13.50
N ASP A 75 14.18 3.95 13.41
CA ASP A 75 13.13 4.55 14.23
C ASP A 75 11.76 3.92 13.89
N PHE A 76 11.50 3.64 12.60
CA PHE A 76 10.28 2.96 12.18
C PHE A 76 10.22 1.51 12.68
N GLN A 77 11.33 0.77 12.56
CA GLN A 77 11.42 -0.60 13.13
C GLN A 77 11.19 -0.59 14.65
N ASN A 78 11.73 0.41 15.35
CA ASN A 78 11.50 0.55 16.78
C ASN A 78 10.04 0.84 17.12
N LEU A 79 9.36 1.70 16.33
CA LEU A 79 7.91 1.94 16.49
C LEU A 79 7.12 0.63 16.40
N VAL A 80 7.35 -0.16 15.36
CA VAL A 80 6.68 -1.45 15.18
C VAL A 80 6.97 -2.39 16.36
N ASN A 81 8.23 -2.46 16.80
CA ASN A 81 8.61 -3.29 17.95
C ASN A 81 7.93 -2.87 19.25
N GLU A 82 7.81 -1.56 19.52
CA GLU A 82 7.13 -1.07 20.72
C GLU A 82 5.62 -1.38 20.71
N LEU A 83 4.97 -1.26 19.55
CA LEU A 83 3.57 -1.65 19.35
C LEU A 83 3.38 -3.16 19.60
N HIS A 84 4.25 -3.98 19.03
CA HIS A 84 4.21 -5.44 19.22
C HIS A 84 4.44 -5.91 20.66
N LYS A 85 5.30 -5.22 21.41
CA LYS A 85 5.49 -5.51 22.86
C LYS A 85 4.20 -5.36 23.66
N GLU A 86 3.34 -4.45 23.25
CA GLU A 86 2.04 -4.22 23.90
C GLU A 86 0.88 -4.97 23.21
N ASN A 87 1.18 -5.93 22.33
CA ASN A 87 0.21 -6.71 21.57
C ASN A 87 -0.71 -5.88 20.67
N ILE A 88 -0.17 -4.80 20.07
CA ILE A 88 -0.86 -3.97 19.10
C ILE A 88 -0.31 -4.32 17.72
N GLY A 89 -1.18 -4.78 16.81
CA GLY A 89 -0.84 -5.07 15.42
C GLY A 89 -0.68 -3.79 14.61
N VAL A 90 0.11 -3.85 13.55
CA VAL A 90 0.42 -2.71 12.67
C VAL A 90 -0.06 -3.00 11.25
N ILE A 91 -0.99 -2.17 10.78
CA ILE A 91 -1.48 -2.16 9.40
C ILE A 91 -0.91 -0.92 8.73
N LEU A 92 -0.40 -1.07 7.51
CA LEU A 92 0.13 0.05 6.73
C LEU A 92 -0.79 0.37 5.56
N ASP A 93 -1.07 1.64 5.35
CA ASP A 93 -1.67 2.09 4.10
C ASP A 93 -0.69 1.91 2.96
N TRP A 94 -1.15 1.30 1.90
CA TRP A 94 -0.36 0.97 0.73
C TRP A 94 -1.13 1.36 -0.54
N THR A 95 -0.48 2.12 -1.41
CA THR A 95 -1.07 2.64 -2.65
C THR A 95 -0.51 1.88 -3.87
N PRO A 96 -1.04 0.68 -4.18
CA PRO A 96 -0.58 -0.10 -5.34
C PRO A 96 -1.25 0.32 -6.66
N SER A 97 -2.13 1.32 -6.62
CA SER A 97 -2.95 1.73 -7.77
C SER A 97 -2.20 2.65 -8.73
N HIS A 98 -1.50 3.64 -8.18
CA HIS A 98 -0.90 4.73 -8.97
C HIS A 98 0.37 5.28 -8.32
N PHE A 99 1.11 6.10 -9.07
CA PHE A 99 2.31 6.80 -8.62
C PHE A 99 2.36 8.21 -9.22
N PRO A 100 3.11 9.16 -8.58
CA PRO A 100 3.17 10.54 -9.05
C PRO A 100 3.93 10.67 -10.37
N ARG A 101 3.54 11.67 -11.15
CA ARG A 101 4.26 12.08 -12.35
C ARG A 101 5.36 13.04 -11.96
N THR A 102 6.60 12.56 -11.93
CA THR A 102 7.73 13.37 -11.52
C THR A 102 9.04 12.85 -12.08
N GLU A 103 9.92 13.76 -12.43
CA GLU A 103 11.27 13.42 -12.85
C GLU A 103 12.04 12.69 -11.72
N GLY A 104 12.73 11.63 -12.07
CA GLY A 104 13.45 10.78 -11.12
C GLY A 104 12.58 9.77 -10.34
N GLY A 105 11.25 9.76 -10.59
CA GLY A 105 10.33 8.76 -10.10
C GLY A 105 10.20 7.55 -11.02
N LEU A 106 9.01 6.93 -11.01
CA LEU A 106 8.74 5.74 -11.84
C LEU A 106 8.26 6.10 -13.24
N GLU A 107 7.78 7.34 -13.49
CA GLU A 107 7.36 7.80 -14.80
C GLU A 107 8.52 7.69 -15.79
N GLN A 108 8.31 6.96 -16.88
CA GLN A 108 9.33 6.72 -17.91
C GLN A 108 10.70 6.35 -17.33
N PHE A 109 10.73 5.46 -16.36
CA PHE A 109 11.90 5.17 -15.52
C PHE A 109 13.19 4.89 -16.30
N ASP A 110 13.11 4.20 -17.42
CA ASP A 110 14.23 3.92 -18.32
C ASP A 110 14.15 4.70 -19.66
N GLY A 111 13.33 5.73 -19.71
CA GLY A 111 13.00 6.50 -20.91
C GLY A 111 11.84 5.92 -21.72
N THR A 112 11.19 4.87 -21.21
CA THR A 112 9.98 4.26 -21.78
C THR A 112 8.90 4.08 -20.71
N PRO A 113 7.62 3.90 -21.08
CA PRO A 113 6.56 3.60 -20.10
C PRO A 113 6.71 2.18 -19.55
N LEU A 114 7.60 2.05 -18.55
CA LEU A 114 7.97 0.78 -17.94
C LEU A 114 6.94 0.30 -16.88
N TYR A 115 6.52 1.22 -16.02
CA TYR A 115 5.58 0.95 -14.94
C TYR A 115 4.13 1.31 -15.30
N GLU A 116 3.96 2.33 -16.12
CA GLU A 116 2.66 2.79 -16.60
C GLU A 116 2.25 2.12 -17.92
N ASN A 117 0.97 2.28 -18.28
CA ASN A 117 0.48 1.81 -19.57
C ASN A 117 1.10 2.66 -20.70
N PRO A 118 1.58 2.05 -21.83
CA PRO A 118 2.10 2.79 -22.95
C PRO A 118 1.05 3.66 -23.67
N ASP A 119 -0.23 3.40 -23.51
CA ASP A 119 -1.32 4.27 -23.97
C ASP A 119 -1.62 5.34 -22.91
N PRO A 120 -1.30 6.63 -23.14
CA PRO A 120 -1.53 7.69 -22.15
C PRO A 120 -2.98 7.83 -21.72
N SER A 121 -3.94 7.47 -22.60
CA SER A 121 -5.37 7.52 -22.27
C SER A 121 -5.75 6.49 -21.19
N MET A 122 -4.97 5.42 -21.07
CA MET A 122 -5.15 4.38 -20.07
C MET A 122 -4.22 4.57 -18.84
N ALA A 123 -3.08 5.27 -19.05
CA ALA A 123 -2.07 5.47 -18.02
C ALA A 123 -2.49 6.51 -16.98
N ILE A 124 -3.16 7.59 -17.41
CA ILE A 124 -3.44 8.72 -16.53
C ILE A 124 -4.63 8.41 -15.62
N HIS A 125 -4.42 8.59 -14.31
CA HIS A 125 -5.50 8.53 -13.33
C HIS A 125 -6.46 9.71 -13.55
N PRO A 126 -7.76 9.45 -13.81
CA PRO A 126 -8.67 10.49 -14.31
C PRO A 126 -8.96 11.60 -13.30
N MET A 127 -8.87 11.33 -12.00
CA MET A 127 -9.18 12.30 -10.95
C MET A 127 -7.95 13.06 -10.45
N TRP A 128 -6.78 12.40 -10.40
CA TRP A 128 -5.59 12.99 -9.76
C TRP A 128 -4.46 13.31 -10.72
N GLY A 129 -4.54 12.85 -11.98
CA GLY A 129 -3.51 13.09 -12.97
C GLY A 129 -2.19 12.34 -12.73
N THR A 130 -2.15 11.47 -11.72
CA THR A 130 -1.06 10.52 -11.47
C THR A 130 -1.02 9.44 -12.54
N LEU A 131 -0.09 8.50 -12.49
CA LEU A 131 -0.01 7.38 -13.42
C LEU A 131 -0.46 6.08 -12.75
N LEU A 132 -1.40 5.39 -13.38
CA LEU A 132 -1.83 4.05 -12.99
C LEU A 132 -0.75 3.03 -13.35
N PHE A 133 -0.52 2.07 -12.47
CA PHE A 133 0.34 0.94 -12.79
C PHE A 133 -0.21 0.07 -13.92
N ASN A 134 0.66 -0.41 -14.79
CA ASN A 134 0.31 -1.37 -15.83
C ASN A 134 0.25 -2.79 -15.25
N PHE A 135 -0.90 -3.18 -14.75
CA PHE A 135 -1.10 -4.51 -14.14
C PHE A 135 -1.00 -5.66 -15.15
N GLU A 136 -0.97 -5.41 -16.46
CA GLU A 136 -0.71 -6.45 -17.46
C GLU A 136 0.78 -6.83 -17.52
N SER A 137 1.68 -5.92 -17.11
CA SER A 137 3.12 -6.16 -17.10
C SER A 137 3.52 -7.13 -15.97
N PRO A 138 4.15 -8.28 -16.29
CA PRO A 138 4.66 -9.18 -15.26
C PRO A 138 5.66 -8.52 -14.32
N MET A 139 6.50 -7.63 -14.85
CA MET A 139 7.49 -6.90 -14.06
C MET A 139 6.84 -5.95 -13.04
N VAL A 140 5.74 -5.28 -13.41
CA VAL A 140 4.98 -4.43 -12.49
C VAL A 140 4.33 -5.27 -11.40
N LYS A 141 3.76 -6.41 -11.76
CA LYS A 141 3.22 -7.37 -10.78
C LYS A 141 4.29 -7.82 -9.78
N ASP A 142 5.47 -8.22 -10.28
CA ASP A 142 6.58 -8.64 -9.42
C ASP A 142 7.07 -7.50 -8.52
N PHE A 143 7.16 -6.27 -9.04
CA PHE A 143 7.52 -5.08 -8.27
C PHE A 143 6.55 -4.85 -7.10
N LEU A 144 5.24 -4.87 -7.36
CA LEU A 144 4.21 -4.65 -6.35
C LEU A 144 4.15 -5.81 -5.34
N LEU A 145 4.24 -7.06 -5.79
CA LEU A 145 4.29 -8.22 -4.89
C LEU A 145 5.52 -8.16 -3.98
N ALA A 146 6.70 -7.90 -4.53
CA ALA A 146 7.93 -7.78 -3.75
C ALA A 146 7.84 -6.60 -2.76
N ASN A 147 7.20 -5.50 -3.15
CA ASN A 147 6.99 -4.37 -2.27
C ASN A 147 6.08 -4.71 -1.07
N ALA A 148 4.97 -5.40 -1.30
CA ALA A 148 4.11 -5.87 -0.21
C ALA A 148 4.88 -6.77 0.76
N PHE A 149 5.66 -7.74 0.25
CA PHE A 149 6.50 -8.60 1.07
C PHE A 149 7.57 -7.82 1.85
N TYR A 150 8.18 -6.81 1.22
CA TYR A 150 9.19 -5.97 1.88
C TYR A 150 8.64 -5.31 3.15
N TRP A 151 7.47 -4.71 3.09
CA TRP A 151 6.86 -4.09 4.27
C TRP A 151 6.42 -5.11 5.32
N LEU A 152 5.88 -6.24 4.88
CA LEU A 152 5.42 -7.29 5.77
C LEU A 152 6.56 -8.08 6.43
N GLU A 153 7.64 -8.39 5.70
CA GLU A 153 8.75 -9.22 6.23
C GLU A 153 9.86 -8.41 6.87
N PHE A 154 10.29 -7.32 6.22
CA PHE A 154 11.44 -6.54 6.68
C PHE A 154 11.07 -5.56 7.80
N TYR A 155 9.91 -4.93 7.70
CA TYR A 155 9.40 -4.02 8.73
C TYR A 155 8.41 -4.67 9.70
N HIS A 156 8.06 -5.92 9.48
CA HIS A 156 7.17 -6.71 10.33
C HIS A 156 5.75 -6.12 10.47
N ALA A 157 5.25 -5.41 9.47
CA ALA A 157 3.85 -5.03 9.44
C ALA A 157 2.95 -6.28 9.47
N ASP A 158 1.80 -6.19 10.13
CA ASP A 158 0.85 -7.30 10.28
C ASP A 158 -0.22 -7.30 9.20
N GLY A 159 -0.39 -6.17 8.53
CA GLY A 159 -1.34 -6.04 7.43
C GLY A 159 -1.02 -4.88 6.50
N LEU A 160 -1.73 -4.89 5.36
CA LEU A 160 -1.74 -3.80 4.38
C LEU A 160 -3.19 -3.42 4.11
N ARG A 161 -3.50 -2.13 4.23
CA ARG A 161 -4.75 -1.58 3.71
C ARG A 161 -4.44 -1.01 2.32
N LEU A 162 -5.14 -1.50 1.32
CA LEU A 162 -4.95 -1.06 -0.06
C LEU A 162 -5.80 0.19 -0.32
N ASP A 163 -5.15 1.27 -0.70
CA ASP A 163 -5.83 2.50 -1.07
C ASP A 163 -6.16 2.55 -2.55
N ASP A 164 -7.23 3.27 -2.91
CA ASP A 164 -7.66 3.53 -4.28
C ASP A 164 -7.87 2.26 -5.13
N VAL A 165 -8.43 1.21 -4.52
CA VAL A 165 -8.65 -0.08 -5.18
C VAL A 165 -9.64 0.03 -6.34
N ASP A 166 -10.59 0.96 -6.28
CA ASP A 166 -11.58 1.17 -7.32
C ASP A 166 -10.93 1.54 -8.66
N SER A 167 -9.90 2.40 -8.65
CA SER A 167 -9.16 2.76 -9.86
C SER A 167 -8.34 1.59 -10.44
N MET A 168 -7.95 0.63 -9.58
CA MET A 168 -7.30 -0.59 -10.02
C MET A 168 -8.29 -1.56 -10.69
N LEU A 169 -9.46 -1.74 -10.06
CA LEU A 169 -10.39 -2.81 -10.42
C LEU A 169 -11.28 -2.45 -11.59
N TYR A 170 -11.55 -1.16 -11.83
CA TYR A 170 -12.53 -0.72 -12.82
C TYR A 170 -11.91 0.17 -13.88
N LEU A 171 -11.93 -0.31 -15.15
CA LEU A 171 -11.36 0.40 -16.31
C LEU A 171 -12.09 1.71 -16.63
N ASP A 172 -13.33 1.84 -16.20
CA ASP A 172 -14.18 3.03 -16.37
C ASP A 172 -14.16 3.98 -15.16
N PHE A 173 -13.40 3.67 -14.11
CA PHE A 173 -13.34 4.50 -12.91
C PHE A 173 -12.98 5.95 -13.27
N GLY A 174 -13.86 6.89 -12.89
CA GLY A 174 -13.71 8.33 -13.16
C GLY A 174 -13.64 8.74 -14.63
N ARG A 175 -14.02 7.86 -15.58
CA ARG A 175 -13.98 8.11 -17.02
C ARG A 175 -15.37 8.21 -17.61
N GLU A 176 -15.54 9.12 -18.58
CA GLU A 176 -16.75 9.25 -19.35
C GLU A 176 -16.91 8.12 -20.38
N TYR A 177 -18.15 7.95 -20.84
CA TYR A 177 -18.44 6.99 -21.90
C TYR A 177 -17.55 7.22 -23.12
N GLY A 178 -16.89 6.16 -23.60
CA GLY A 178 -15.97 6.22 -24.72
C GLY A 178 -14.51 6.60 -24.37
N GLN A 179 -14.21 6.92 -23.12
CA GLN A 179 -12.85 7.23 -22.64
C GLN A 179 -12.13 6.03 -22.03
N TRP A 180 -12.73 4.86 -22.08
CA TRP A 180 -12.15 3.61 -21.58
C TRP A 180 -12.44 2.47 -22.56
N ARG A 181 -11.70 1.37 -22.42
CA ARG A 181 -11.88 0.18 -23.26
C ARG A 181 -12.33 -0.98 -22.40
N PRO A 182 -13.42 -1.68 -22.78
CA PRO A 182 -13.86 -2.88 -22.05
C PRO A 182 -12.81 -4.00 -22.13
N ASN A 183 -12.86 -4.87 -21.14
CA ASN A 183 -12.05 -6.08 -21.15
C ASN A 183 -12.52 -7.07 -22.25
N ILE A 184 -11.85 -8.24 -22.36
CA ILE A 184 -12.15 -9.26 -23.38
C ILE A 184 -13.58 -9.84 -23.30
N TYR A 185 -14.28 -9.62 -22.19
CA TYR A 185 -15.67 -10.05 -22.00
C TYR A 185 -16.69 -8.92 -22.26
N GLY A 186 -16.21 -7.72 -22.59
CA GLY A 186 -17.06 -6.56 -22.82
C GLY A 186 -17.49 -5.82 -21.53
N THR A 187 -16.86 -6.12 -20.41
CA THR A 187 -17.16 -5.52 -19.09
C THR A 187 -16.06 -4.57 -18.64
N ASN A 188 -16.26 -3.88 -17.52
CA ASN A 188 -15.37 -2.82 -17.02
C ASN A 188 -14.31 -3.30 -16.01
N GLU A 189 -14.31 -4.56 -15.60
CA GLU A 189 -13.30 -5.05 -14.66
C GLU A 189 -11.92 -5.09 -15.30
N ASN A 190 -10.90 -4.60 -14.59
CA ASN A 190 -9.50 -4.79 -14.91
C ASN A 190 -9.04 -6.19 -14.46
N LEU A 191 -9.14 -7.16 -15.38
CA LEU A 191 -8.86 -8.56 -15.06
C LEU A 191 -7.43 -8.78 -14.57
N ALA A 192 -6.46 -8.00 -15.04
CA ALA A 192 -5.07 -8.12 -14.63
C ALA A 192 -4.85 -7.65 -13.18
N ALA A 193 -5.53 -6.58 -12.75
CA ALA A 193 -5.51 -6.12 -11.37
C ALA A 193 -6.24 -7.10 -10.44
N VAL A 194 -7.39 -7.63 -10.87
CA VAL A 194 -8.12 -8.66 -10.11
C VAL A 194 -7.24 -9.89 -9.90
N GLU A 195 -6.51 -10.33 -10.92
CA GLU A 195 -5.58 -11.46 -10.82
C GLU A 195 -4.43 -11.15 -9.85
N LEU A 196 -3.82 -9.96 -9.95
CA LEU A 196 -2.77 -9.53 -9.03
C LEU A 196 -3.22 -9.59 -7.57
N LEU A 197 -4.40 -9.04 -7.24
CA LEU A 197 -4.91 -9.03 -5.86
C LEU A 197 -5.24 -10.44 -5.36
N LYS A 198 -5.83 -11.29 -6.20
CA LYS A 198 -6.06 -12.70 -5.86
C LYS A 198 -4.75 -13.45 -5.63
N HIS A 199 -3.75 -13.19 -6.46
CA HIS A 199 -2.43 -13.82 -6.34
C HIS A 199 -1.72 -13.34 -5.07
N LEU A 200 -1.72 -12.02 -4.79
CA LEU A 200 -1.18 -11.44 -3.56
C LEU A 200 -1.79 -12.13 -2.33
N ASN A 201 -3.12 -12.15 -2.21
CA ASN A 201 -3.80 -12.78 -1.08
C ASN A 201 -3.47 -14.27 -0.94
N SER A 202 -3.39 -14.99 -2.06
CA SER A 202 -3.05 -16.42 -2.06
C SER A 202 -1.61 -16.67 -1.57
N ILE A 203 -0.65 -15.85 -2.04
CA ILE A 203 0.75 -15.98 -1.61
C ILE A 203 0.90 -15.57 -0.14
N LEU A 204 0.27 -14.48 0.29
CA LEU A 204 0.31 -14.03 1.68
C LEU A 204 -0.26 -15.09 2.63
N ALA A 205 -1.41 -15.65 2.31
CA ALA A 205 -1.99 -16.74 3.11
C ALA A 205 -1.06 -17.95 3.25
N LYS A 206 -0.25 -18.25 2.22
CA LYS A 206 0.68 -19.38 2.19
C LYS A 206 2.03 -19.10 2.84
N LYS A 207 2.60 -17.91 2.59
CA LYS A 207 3.96 -17.54 2.99
C LYS A 207 4.01 -16.79 4.31
N LEU A 208 3.01 -15.96 4.57
CA LEU A 208 2.88 -15.08 5.74
C LEU A 208 1.50 -15.26 6.37
N PRO A 209 1.16 -16.45 6.89
CA PRO A 209 -0.14 -16.69 7.51
C PRO A 209 -0.38 -15.69 8.63
N GLY A 210 -1.62 -15.22 8.75
CA GLY A 210 -2.00 -14.18 9.71
C GLY A 210 -1.84 -12.75 9.20
N THR A 211 -1.40 -12.53 7.96
CA THR A 211 -1.43 -11.18 7.36
C THR A 211 -2.87 -10.74 7.12
N ILE A 212 -3.16 -9.48 7.47
CA ILE A 212 -4.45 -8.81 7.22
C ILE A 212 -4.34 -8.02 5.91
N THR A 213 -5.29 -8.20 5.00
CA THR A 213 -5.43 -7.41 3.76
C THR A 213 -6.88 -7.11 3.47
#